data_db7aa44ed194b33e32bb9154e9cdeb4d
#
_entry.id   db7aa44ed194b33e32bb9154e9cdeb4d
#
_cell.length_a   1.000
_cell.length_b   1.000
_cell.length_c   1.000
_cell.angle_alpha   90.00
_cell.angle_beta   90.00
_cell.angle_gamma   90.00
#
_symmetry.space_group_name_H-M   'P 1'
#
loop_
_entity.id
_entity.type
_entity.pdbx_description
1 polymer ?
#
loop_
_entity_poly.entity_id
_entity_poly.type
_entity_poly.pdbx_seq_one_letter_code
_entity_poly.pdbx_strand_id
1 'polypeptide(L)'
;MPTPRAPALAENPPADSNPTNREPNIRPTVSQTLPSAPVPSAPLPSSRALPAGMRRIGGQVDILGECPLWNERQQALFWVDIRRPAVRRLDYASGQVDTWLMPDLVGSIAFAMGDTGDDRLLVALPDRIALFDPATGSIEPFIAAPQVPGHRFNDGRVDAQGRFWIGTMHNLTRAPEGVLYVIDERRALAPVKTGICIPNSLGWSPDGRTMYFADSLRYAIFAYDFDPATGAMTNERTFATSPAPAFADGSAVDAEGYLWNCEFNGWRVVRYAPDGRVDRVIAVPAQRPTCCAFGGPNLDILYITTASQQMTAEELAAQPFAGALLAIDAGVRGLVESRFAFART
;
A
#
# COMPACT_ATOMS: atom_id res chain seq x y z
N MET A 1 -71.53 -31.09 -2.65
CA MET A 1 -71.11 -29.68 -2.70
C MET A 1 -69.89 -29.61 -3.60
N PRO A 2 -69.98 -28.92 -4.74
CA PRO A 2 -68.88 -28.89 -5.71
C PRO A 2 -67.84 -27.81 -5.37
N THR A 3 -66.59 -28.13 -5.62
CA THR A 3 -65.40 -27.26 -5.55
C THR A 3 -65.41 -26.19 -6.64
N PRO A 4 -64.96 -24.95 -6.39
CA PRO A 4 -64.92 -23.91 -7.40
C PRO A 4 -63.65 -24.04 -8.28
N ARG A 5 -63.87 -23.81 -9.58
CA ARG A 5 -62.85 -23.72 -10.65
C ARG A 5 -62.03 -22.44 -10.53
N ALA A 6 -60.73 -22.55 -10.83
CA ALA A 6 -59.83 -21.43 -11.04
C ALA A 6 -60.09 -20.70 -12.37
N PRO A 7 -59.89 -19.37 -12.46
CA PRO A 7 -60.05 -18.63 -13.71
C PRO A 7 -58.83 -18.74 -14.62
N ALA A 8 -59.11 -18.70 -15.94
CA ALA A 8 -58.15 -18.82 -17.04
C ALA A 8 -57.21 -17.60 -17.14
N LEU A 9 -55.98 -17.87 -17.54
CA LEU A 9 -54.97 -16.86 -17.90
C LEU A 9 -55.35 -16.21 -19.23
N ALA A 10 -55.33 -14.86 -19.25
CA ALA A 10 -55.47 -14.06 -20.47
C ALA A 10 -54.15 -14.01 -21.22
N GLU A 11 -54.19 -14.25 -22.53
CA GLU A 11 -53.07 -14.15 -23.48
C GLU A 11 -52.71 -12.67 -23.70
N ASN A 12 -51.43 -12.36 -23.66
CA ASN A 12 -50.89 -11.05 -24.07
C ASN A 12 -50.67 -11.00 -25.59
N PRO A 13 -50.97 -9.85 -26.24
CA PRO A 13 -50.70 -9.69 -27.66
C PRO A 13 -49.20 -9.44 -27.94
N PRO A 14 -48.74 -9.65 -29.20
CA PRO A 14 -47.33 -9.59 -29.58
C PRO A 14 -46.73 -8.17 -29.56
N ALA A 15 -45.50 -8.06 -29.15
CA ALA A 15 -44.74 -6.84 -29.12
C ALA A 15 -44.42 -6.35 -30.55
N ASP A 16 -44.73 -5.09 -30.78
CA ASP A 16 -44.38 -4.34 -31.98
C ASP A 16 -42.89 -3.95 -31.96
N SER A 17 -42.27 -4.15 -33.11
CA SER A 17 -40.87 -3.80 -33.43
C SER A 17 -40.77 -2.33 -33.77
N ASN A 18 -39.85 -1.57 -33.14
CA ASN A 18 -38.94 -0.66 -33.79
C ASN A 18 -38.42 0.50 -32.95
N PRO A 19 -37.50 1.31 -33.52
CA PRO A 19 -36.05 1.15 -33.53
C PRO A 19 -35.32 2.34 -32.86
N THR A 20 -34.02 2.27 -32.90
CA THR A 20 -33.09 3.41 -32.67
C THR A 20 -32.95 3.93 -31.24
N ASN A 21 -32.14 3.21 -30.45
CA ASN A 21 -31.24 3.86 -29.50
C ASN A 21 -29.80 3.56 -29.93
N ARG A 22 -29.22 4.48 -30.70
CA ARG A 22 -27.77 4.51 -30.91
C ARG A 22 -27.14 4.97 -29.60
N GLU A 23 -26.47 4.06 -28.92
CA GLU A 23 -25.52 4.40 -27.88
C GLU A 23 -24.43 5.29 -28.47
N PRO A 24 -24.04 6.40 -27.83
CA PRO A 24 -22.91 7.18 -28.26
C PRO A 24 -21.63 6.34 -28.05
N ASN A 25 -20.97 6.03 -29.16
CA ASN A 25 -19.69 5.37 -29.22
C ASN A 25 -18.61 6.34 -28.66
N ILE A 26 -18.46 6.38 -27.34
CA ILE A 26 -17.39 7.12 -26.67
C ILE A 26 -16.13 6.29 -26.82
N ARG A 27 -15.40 6.54 -27.92
CA ARG A 27 -14.00 6.13 -28.00
C ARG A 27 -13.25 6.87 -26.90
N PRO A 28 -12.46 6.16 -26.04
CA PRO A 28 -11.62 6.86 -25.09
C PRO A 28 -10.59 7.68 -25.88
N THR A 29 -10.63 8.98 -25.73
CA THR A 29 -9.58 9.88 -26.19
C THR A 29 -8.32 9.52 -25.42
N VAL A 30 -7.37 8.87 -26.08
CA VAL A 30 -6.03 8.63 -25.59
C VAL A 30 -5.36 9.99 -25.46
N SER A 31 -5.35 10.51 -24.25
CA SER A 31 -4.63 11.74 -23.92
C SER A 31 -3.13 11.46 -23.98
N GLN A 32 -2.45 12.38 -24.57
CA GLN A 32 -1.03 12.46 -24.91
C GLN A 32 -0.11 11.76 -23.90
N THR A 33 0.57 10.72 -24.36
CA THR A 33 1.73 10.13 -23.72
C THR A 33 2.86 11.14 -23.71
N LEU A 34 3.18 11.68 -22.54
CA LEU A 34 4.49 12.27 -22.30
C LEU A 34 5.55 11.17 -22.53
N PRO A 35 6.60 11.42 -23.32
CA PRO A 35 7.66 10.48 -23.49
C PRO A 35 8.38 10.34 -22.13
N SER A 36 8.11 9.26 -21.40
CA SER A 36 8.95 8.89 -20.26
C SER A 36 10.35 8.59 -20.81
N ALA A 37 11.36 9.35 -20.39
CA ALA A 37 12.72 8.98 -20.66
C ALA A 37 12.91 7.54 -20.19
N PRO A 38 13.62 6.67 -20.96
CA PRO A 38 13.81 5.29 -20.56
C PRO A 38 14.52 5.28 -19.20
N VAL A 39 13.89 4.62 -18.23
CA VAL A 39 14.52 4.39 -16.92
C VAL A 39 15.83 3.68 -17.18
N PRO A 40 16.99 4.22 -16.76
CA PRO A 40 18.26 3.58 -17.00
C PRO A 40 18.19 2.13 -16.52
N SER A 41 18.46 1.17 -17.38
CA SER A 41 18.63 -0.22 -16.98
C SER A 41 19.91 -0.31 -16.16
N ALA A 42 19.80 -0.10 -14.85
CA ALA A 42 20.92 -0.44 -13.96
C ALA A 42 21.20 -1.94 -14.15
N PRO A 43 22.48 -2.35 -14.26
CA PRO A 43 22.81 -3.76 -14.29
C PRO A 43 22.16 -4.41 -13.06
N LEU A 44 21.48 -5.54 -13.28
CA LEU A 44 20.88 -6.31 -12.18
C LEU A 44 21.98 -6.58 -11.15
N PRO A 45 21.79 -6.21 -9.87
CA PRO A 45 22.80 -6.41 -8.85
C PRO A 45 23.08 -7.92 -8.76
N SER A 46 24.31 -8.26 -8.40
CA SER A 46 24.59 -9.61 -7.95
C SER A 46 23.67 -9.88 -6.76
N SER A 47 22.67 -10.76 -6.94
CA SER A 47 21.67 -11.09 -5.90
C SER A 47 22.29 -11.69 -4.63
N ARG A 48 23.60 -11.98 -4.64
CA ARG A 48 24.33 -12.61 -3.53
C ARG A 48 25.17 -11.66 -2.70
N ALA A 49 25.23 -10.38 -3.05
CA ALA A 49 25.98 -9.37 -2.29
C ALA A 49 25.14 -8.13 -2.04
N LEU A 50 25.34 -7.52 -0.87
CA LEU A 50 24.72 -6.24 -0.56
C LEU A 50 25.42 -5.12 -1.35
N PRO A 51 24.69 -4.20 -1.98
CA PRO A 51 25.23 -2.97 -2.52
C PRO A 51 25.99 -2.17 -1.45
N ALA A 52 26.95 -1.36 -1.87
CA ALA A 52 27.73 -0.52 -0.96
C ALA A 52 26.80 0.35 -0.09
N GLY A 53 27.05 0.37 1.21
CA GLY A 53 26.25 1.10 2.19
C GLY A 53 24.91 0.45 2.58
N MET A 54 24.46 -0.57 1.87
CA MET A 54 23.26 -1.32 2.25
C MET A 54 23.59 -2.38 3.29
N ARG A 55 22.69 -2.58 4.26
CA ARG A 55 22.83 -3.62 5.29
C ARG A 55 21.53 -4.38 5.47
N ARG A 56 21.62 -5.66 5.81
CA ARG A 56 20.49 -6.46 6.27
C ARG A 56 20.23 -6.14 7.74
N ILE A 57 18.96 -6.01 8.10
CA ILE A 57 18.50 -5.80 9.46
C ILE A 57 17.91 -7.10 10.01
N GLY A 58 18.38 -7.52 11.17
CA GLY A 58 17.94 -8.75 11.81
C GLY A 58 18.22 -10.02 11.01
N GLY A 59 17.66 -11.14 11.47
CA GLY A 59 17.81 -12.46 10.86
C GLY A 59 16.55 -13.02 10.22
N GLN A 60 15.40 -12.35 10.41
CA GLN A 60 14.10 -12.81 9.91
C GLN A 60 14.03 -12.80 8.39
N VAL A 61 13.20 -13.68 7.86
CA VAL A 61 12.86 -13.74 6.44
C VAL A 61 11.35 -13.72 6.33
N ASP A 62 10.79 -12.64 5.81
CA ASP A 62 9.36 -12.48 5.60
C ASP A 62 8.93 -13.13 4.30
N ILE A 63 7.72 -13.70 4.28
CA ILE A 63 7.12 -14.20 3.04
C ILE A 63 6.69 -13.02 2.20
N LEU A 64 6.05 -12.02 2.83
CA LEU A 64 5.67 -10.75 2.21
C LEU A 64 5.83 -9.66 3.25
N GLY A 65 7.08 -9.18 3.42
CA GLY A 65 7.37 -8.04 4.28
C GLY A 65 6.78 -6.78 3.68
N GLU A 66 6.07 -5.94 4.49
CA GLU A 66 5.32 -4.80 4.00
C GLU A 66 5.13 -3.71 5.07
N CYS A 67 4.64 -2.54 4.60
CA CYS A 67 4.22 -1.44 5.45
C CYS A 67 5.22 -1.07 6.56
N PRO A 68 6.50 -0.77 6.23
CA PRO A 68 7.44 -0.28 7.23
C PRO A 68 7.03 1.13 7.69
N LEU A 69 7.03 1.35 9.01
CA LEU A 69 6.71 2.63 9.66
C LEU A 69 7.71 2.91 10.77
N TRP A 70 8.28 4.11 10.77
CA TRP A 70 9.21 4.54 11.82
C TRP A 70 8.49 5.30 12.93
N ASN A 71 8.65 4.82 14.16
CA ASN A 71 8.19 5.51 15.36
C ASN A 71 9.32 6.35 15.94
N GLU A 72 9.25 7.66 15.75
CA GLU A 72 10.25 8.62 16.20
C GLU A 72 10.33 8.73 17.73
N ARG A 73 9.22 8.44 18.44
CA ARG A 73 9.16 8.51 19.90
C ARG A 73 9.85 7.31 20.55
N GLN A 74 9.64 6.13 19.99
CA GLN A 74 10.20 4.88 20.47
C GLN A 74 11.55 4.54 19.84
N GLN A 75 12.01 5.32 18.83
CA GLN A 75 13.18 5.01 18.02
C GLN A 75 13.14 3.55 17.53
N ALA A 76 12.02 3.18 16.91
CA ALA A 76 11.73 1.82 16.47
C ALA A 76 11.06 1.79 15.11
N LEU A 77 11.40 0.77 14.31
CA LEU A 77 10.73 0.49 13.05
C LEU A 77 9.70 -0.62 13.27
N PHE A 78 8.48 -0.40 12.81
CA PHE A 78 7.44 -1.44 12.74
C PHE A 78 7.23 -1.83 11.29
N TRP A 79 6.90 -3.11 11.04
CA TRP A 79 6.48 -3.61 9.72
C TRP A 79 5.66 -4.89 9.88
N VAL A 80 5.11 -5.40 8.79
CA VAL A 80 4.30 -6.62 8.78
C VAL A 80 4.90 -7.70 7.88
N ASP A 81 4.64 -8.96 8.18
CA ASP A 81 4.64 -10.05 7.21
C ASP A 81 3.19 -10.43 6.93
N ILE A 82 2.69 -10.08 5.73
CA ILE A 82 1.28 -10.31 5.38
C ILE A 82 0.98 -11.81 5.33
N ARG A 83 1.89 -12.62 4.78
CA ARG A 83 1.68 -14.04 4.47
C ARG A 83 2.02 -14.99 5.61
N ARG A 84 2.88 -14.57 6.51
CA ARG A 84 3.07 -15.18 7.82
C ARG A 84 2.58 -14.17 8.85
N PRO A 85 1.25 -14.13 9.07
CA PRO A 85 0.62 -12.99 9.72
C PRO A 85 1.33 -12.54 10.99
N ALA A 86 2.05 -11.43 10.91
CA ALA A 86 2.83 -10.91 12.03
C ALA A 86 3.02 -9.40 11.92
N VAL A 87 3.05 -8.74 13.07
CA VAL A 87 3.63 -7.41 13.26
C VAL A 87 5.02 -7.59 13.86
N ARG A 88 5.98 -6.83 13.38
CA ARG A 88 7.36 -6.84 13.87
C ARG A 88 7.78 -5.45 14.31
N ARG A 89 8.71 -5.38 15.25
CA ARG A 89 9.31 -4.15 15.76
C ARG A 89 10.82 -4.32 15.89
N LEU A 90 11.57 -3.46 15.22
CA LEU A 90 13.01 -3.32 15.43
C LEU A 90 13.25 -2.21 16.45
N ASP A 91 13.90 -2.51 17.54
CA ASP A 91 14.48 -1.52 18.42
C ASP A 91 15.81 -1.03 17.81
N TYR A 92 15.89 0.27 17.53
CA TYR A 92 17.05 0.82 16.82
C TYR A 92 18.36 0.73 17.60
N ALA A 93 18.28 0.93 18.92
CA ALA A 93 19.48 0.99 19.77
C ALA A 93 20.10 -0.40 19.99
N SER A 94 19.26 -1.42 20.24
CA SER A 94 19.71 -2.78 20.51
C SER A 94 19.83 -3.65 19.26
N GLY A 95 19.11 -3.29 18.18
CA GLY A 95 18.97 -4.13 17.00
C GLY A 95 18.05 -5.35 17.20
N GLN A 96 17.39 -5.46 18.36
CA GLN A 96 16.47 -6.54 18.66
C GLN A 96 15.20 -6.42 17.83
N VAL A 97 14.68 -7.56 17.36
CA VAL A 97 13.41 -7.65 16.64
C VAL A 97 12.41 -8.44 17.47
N ASP A 98 11.35 -7.75 17.88
CA ASP A 98 10.18 -8.37 18.48
C ASP A 98 9.19 -8.80 17.40
N THR A 99 8.37 -9.82 17.67
CA THR A 99 7.40 -10.35 16.72
C THR A 99 6.12 -10.76 17.46
N TRP A 100 4.98 -10.26 16.98
CA TRP A 100 3.65 -10.65 17.43
C TRP A 100 2.92 -11.32 16.26
N LEU A 101 2.47 -12.56 16.50
CA LEU A 101 1.65 -13.28 15.52
C LEU A 101 0.24 -12.69 15.55
N MET A 102 -0.31 -12.49 14.35
CA MET A 102 -1.65 -11.97 14.17
C MET A 102 -2.65 -13.09 13.84
N PRO A 103 -3.93 -12.89 14.14
CA PRO A 103 -4.93 -13.95 13.94
C PRO A 103 -5.24 -14.23 12.48
N ASP A 104 -4.93 -13.33 11.57
CA ASP A 104 -5.15 -13.43 10.12
C ASP A 104 -4.19 -12.52 9.37
N LEU A 105 -4.24 -12.53 8.02
CA LEU A 105 -3.42 -11.69 7.14
C LEU A 105 -3.47 -10.21 7.59
N VAL A 106 -2.31 -9.58 7.69
CA VAL A 106 -2.18 -8.17 8.06
C VAL A 106 -1.80 -7.37 6.81
N GLY A 107 -2.75 -6.66 6.22
CA GLY A 107 -2.48 -5.87 5.01
C GLY A 107 -1.62 -4.64 5.28
N SER A 108 -1.91 -3.94 6.36
CA SER A 108 -1.22 -2.70 6.72
C SER A 108 -1.35 -2.42 8.21
N ILE A 109 -0.48 -1.53 8.71
CA ILE A 109 -0.54 -0.96 10.06
C ILE A 109 -0.47 0.56 9.99
N ALA A 110 -0.93 1.23 11.05
CA ALA A 110 -0.77 2.66 11.22
C ALA A 110 -0.62 2.99 12.69
N PHE A 111 0.18 4.01 13.03
CA PHE A 111 0.23 4.50 14.40
C PHE A 111 -1.08 5.18 14.77
N ALA A 112 -1.59 4.90 15.95
CA ALA A 112 -2.78 5.52 16.50
C ALA A 112 -2.39 6.42 17.70
N MET A 113 -2.95 7.65 17.73
CA MET A 113 -2.76 8.53 18.89
C MET A 113 -3.67 8.06 20.02
N GLY A 114 -3.10 7.46 21.07
CA GLY A 114 -3.82 7.20 22.31
C GLY A 114 -3.88 8.44 23.21
N ASP A 115 -4.92 8.56 24.04
CA ASP A 115 -5.08 9.64 25.01
C ASP A 115 -3.96 9.63 26.07
N THR A 116 -3.32 8.49 26.29
CA THR A 116 -2.27 8.25 27.30
C THR A 116 -0.85 8.38 26.76
N GLY A 117 -0.68 8.69 25.45
CA GLY A 117 0.63 8.69 24.79
C GLY A 117 1.16 7.30 24.44
N ASP A 118 0.38 6.26 24.68
CA ASP A 118 0.72 4.88 24.33
C ASP A 118 0.55 4.69 22.83
N ASP A 119 1.62 4.27 22.17
CA ASP A 119 1.66 4.05 20.72
C ASP A 119 1.03 2.70 20.36
N ARG A 120 -0.30 2.68 20.28
CA ARG A 120 -1.03 1.55 19.71
C ARG A 120 -1.00 1.60 18.20
N LEU A 121 -1.28 0.47 17.57
CA LEU A 121 -1.36 0.35 16.12
C LEU A 121 -2.78 0.04 15.68
N LEU A 122 -3.25 0.70 14.64
CA LEU A 122 -4.30 0.13 13.79
C LEU A 122 -3.67 -1.01 13.00
N VAL A 123 -4.34 -2.16 12.99
CA VAL A 123 -3.93 -3.36 12.25
C VAL A 123 -5.07 -3.75 11.32
N ALA A 124 -4.81 -3.77 10.02
CA ALA A 124 -5.81 -4.06 9.01
C ALA A 124 -5.86 -5.57 8.71
N LEU A 125 -6.84 -6.24 9.32
CA LEU A 125 -7.17 -7.66 9.11
C LEU A 125 -8.26 -7.79 8.05
N PRO A 126 -8.45 -8.95 7.40
CA PRO A 126 -9.41 -9.09 6.30
C PRO A 126 -10.86 -8.71 6.66
N ASP A 127 -11.26 -8.98 7.89
CA ASP A 127 -12.63 -8.80 8.39
C ASP A 127 -12.82 -7.51 9.21
N ARG A 128 -11.74 -6.84 9.62
CA ARG A 128 -11.78 -5.65 10.47
C ARG A 128 -10.47 -4.87 10.47
N ILE A 129 -10.55 -3.63 10.88
CA ILE A 129 -9.39 -2.93 11.44
C ILE A 129 -9.47 -3.09 12.95
N ALA A 130 -8.38 -3.52 13.56
CA ALA A 130 -8.24 -3.73 14.99
C ALA A 130 -7.27 -2.72 15.60
N LEU A 131 -7.41 -2.46 16.88
CA LEU A 131 -6.46 -1.72 17.68
C LEU A 131 -5.55 -2.73 18.40
N PHE A 132 -4.27 -2.67 18.10
CA PHE A 132 -3.26 -3.56 18.68
C PHE A 132 -2.36 -2.78 19.64
N ASP A 133 -2.15 -3.34 20.81
CA ASP A 133 -1.22 -2.82 21.81
C ASP A 133 0.03 -3.71 21.86
N PRO A 134 1.19 -3.26 21.38
CA PRO A 134 2.42 -4.04 21.42
C PRO A 134 2.94 -4.34 22.83
N ALA A 135 2.59 -3.52 23.83
CA ALA A 135 3.07 -3.71 25.20
C ALA A 135 2.38 -4.90 25.90
N THR A 136 1.10 -5.10 25.62
CA THR A 136 0.29 -6.18 26.22
C THR A 136 0.03 -7.35 25.27
N GLY A 137 0.19 -7.13 23.94
CA GLY A 137 -0.20 -8.08 22.91
C GLY A 137 -1.71 -8.13 22.65
N SER A 138 -2.50 -7.23 23.26
CA SER A 138 -3.96 -7.23 23.09
C SER A 138 -4.36 -6.72 21.69
N ILE A 139 -5.41 -7.35 21.15
CA ILE A 139 -6.00 -6.99 19.84
C ILE A 139 -7.50 -6.77 20.07
N GLU A 140 -7.96 -5.54 19.88
CA GLU A 140 -9.35 -5.14 20.08
C GLU A 140 -9.99 -4.75 18.75
N PRO A 141 -11.22 -5.22 18.43
CA PRO A 141 -11.93 -4.76 17.25
C PRO A 141 -12.15 -3.25 17.28
N PHE A 142 -11.88 -2.58 16.16
CA PHE A 142 -12.02 -1.12 16.07
C PHE A 142 -13.07 -0.69 15.03
N ILE A 143 -12.98 -1.22 13.79
CA ILE A 143 -13.92 -0.97 12.69
C ILE A 143 -14.12 -2.27 11.94
N ALA A 144 -15.38 -2.66 11.67
CA ALA A 144 -15.67 -3.79 10.80
C ALA A 144 -15.28 -3.46 9.34
N ALA A 145 -14.58 -4.36 8.68
CA ALA A 145 -14.32 -4.26 7.26
C ALA A 145 -15.54 -4.69 6.43
N PRO A 146 -15.64 -4.23 5.15
CA PRO A 146 -16.60 -4.79 4.22
C PRO A 146 -16.39 -6.30 4.06
N GLN A 147 -17.45 -7.08 4.28
CA GLN A 147 -17.40 -8.54 4.21
C GLN A 147 -17.52 -9.01 2.77
N VAL A 148 -16.46 -8.78 1.96
CA VAL A 148 -16.40 -9.23 0.57
C VAL A 148 -15.54 -10.50 0.50
N PRO A 149 -16.12 -11.65 0.10
CA PRO A 149 -15.38 -12.91 0.07
C PRO A 149 -14.10 -12.83 -0.76
N GLY A 150 -13.01 -13.37 -0.25
CA GLY A 150 -11.72 -13.40 -0.94
C GLY A 150 -10.95 -12.08 -0.93
N HIS A 151 -11.48 -11.01 -0.33
CA HIS A 151 -10.79 -9.73 -0.22
C HIS A 151 -9.95 -9.64 1.07
N ARG A 152 -8.93 -8.78 1.00
CA ARG A 152 -8.13 -8.33 2.14
C ARG A 152 -7.74 -6.87 1.95
N PHE A 153 -7.35 -6.24 3.01
CA PHE A 153 -6.63 -4.97 2.91
C PHE A 153 -5.21 -5.18 2.35
N ASN A 154 -4.67 -4.15 1.71
CA ASN A 154 -3.30 -4.06 1.23
C ASN A 154 -2.63 -2.81 1.79
N ASP A 155 -2.04 -1.96 0.95
CA ASP A 155 -1.35 -0.76 1.40
C ASP A 155 -2.31 0.25 2.06
N GLY A 156 -1.81 0.91 3.09
CA GLY A 156 -2.52 1.95 3.82
C GLY A 156 -1.56 2.90 4.51
N ARG A 157 -1.96 4.18 4.61
CA ARG A 157 -1.17 5.23 5.26
C ARG A 157 -2.05 6.31 5.86
N VAL A 158 -1.56 6.98 6.89
CA VAL A 158 -2.27 8.10 7.53
C VAL A 158 -1.84 9.41 6.88
N ASP A 159 -2.81 10.27 6.55
CA ASP A 159 -2.54 11.61 6.06
C ASP A 159 -2.23 12.59 7.20
N ALA A 160 -1.80 13.81 6.84
CA ALA A 160 -1.43 14.83 7.82
C ALA A 160 -2.59 15.31 8.71
N GLN A 161 -3.84 15.00 8.35
CA GLN A 161 -5.04 15.30 9.14
C GLN A 161 -5.45 14.13 10.06
N GLY A 162 -4.68 13.04 10.05
CA GLY A 162 -4.91 11.89 10.91
C GLY A 162 -5.98 10.92 10.37
N ARG A 163 -6.34 10.99 9.08
CA ARG A 163 -7.23 10.04 8.43
C ARG A 163 -6.44 8.85 7.91
N PHE A 164 -6.91 7.63 8.14
CA PHE A 164 -6.28 6.43 7.63
C PHE A 164 -6.86 6.06 6.27
N TRP A 165 -6.04 6.09 5.25
CA TRP A 165 -6.33 5.67 3.89
C TRP A 165 -5.88 4.24 3.69
N ILE A 166 -6.74 3.38 3.15
CA ILE A 166 -6.44 1.97 3.01
C ILE A 166 -7.18 1.34 1.84
N GLY A 167 -6.47 0.55 1.07
CA GLY A 167 -7.03 -0.15 -0.08
C GLY A 167 -7.36 -1.61 0.20
N THR A 168 -8.43 -2.11 -0.44
CA THR A 168 -8.74 -3.54 -0.50
C THR A 168 -8.43 -4.13 -1.86
N MET A 169 -8.17 -5.43 -1.91
CA MET A 169 -7.96 -6.19 -3.14
C MET A 169 -8.50 -7.62 -3.02
N HIS A 170 -8.85 -8.23 -4.15
CA HIS A 170 -9.08 -9.67 -4.16
C HIS A 170 -7.74 -10.42 -4.04
N ASN A 171 -7.59 -11.22 -2.99
CA ASN A 171 -6.32 -11.82 -2.58
C ASN A 171 -5.70 -12.80 -3.59
N LEU A 172 -6.50 -13.47 -4.41
CA LEU A 172 -6.07 -14.50 -5.37
C LEU A 172 -6.14 -14.01 -6.81
N THR A 173 -7.32 -13.56 -7.27
CA THR A 173 -7.55 -13.23 -8.68
C THR A 173 -6.97 -11.89 -9.08
N ARG A 174 -6.80 -10.96 -8.12
CA ARG A 174 -6.39 -9.57 -8.38
C ARG A 174 -7.29 -8.88 -9.40
N ALA A 175 -8.57 -9.29 -9.45
CA ALA A 175 -9.59 -8.63 -10.27
C ALA A 175 -9.77 -7.18 -9.84
N PRO A 176 -10.24 -6.27 -10.73
CA PRO A 176 -10.43 -4.86 -10.41
C PRO A 176 -11.68 -4.62 -9.55
N GLU A 177 -11.74 -5.27 -8.40
CA GLU A 177 -12.84 -5.27 -7.44
C GLU A 177 -12.48 -4.53 -6.15
N GLY A 178 -11.22 -4.12 -6.02
CA GLY A 178 -10.70 -3.42 -4.86
C GLY A 178 -11.23 -2.00 -4.75
N VAL A 179 -11.21 -1.49 -3.53
CA VAL A 179 -11.71 -0.16 -3.16
C VAL A 179 -10.70 0.53 -2.26
N LEU A 180 -10.41 1.78 -2.55
CA LEU A 180 -9.70 2.67 -1.62
C LEU A 180 -10.72 3.30 -0.68
N TYR A 181 -10.47 3.17 0.61
CA TYR A 181 -11.26 3.77 1.68
C TYR A 181 -10.48 4.84 2.43
N VAL A 182 -11.20 5.76 3.02
CA VAL A 182 -10.68 6.67 4.03
C VAL A 182 -11.46 6.45 5.34
N ILE A 183 -10.74 6.49 6.45
CA ILE A 183 -11.27 6.40 7.80
C ILE A 183 -10.89 7.67 8.54
N ASP A 184 -11.88 8.36 9.04
CA ASP A 184 -11.72 9.57 9.84
C ASP A 184 -11.88 9.29 11.34
N GLU A 185 -11.80 10.35 12.14
CA GLU A 185 -11.99 10.31 13.59
C GLU A 185 -13.34 9.74 14.03
N ARG A 186 -14.36 9.75 13.16
CA ARG A 186 -15.70 9.20 13.42
C ARG A 186 -15.77 7.70 13.25
N ARG A 187 -14.65 7.07 12.86
CA ARG A 187 -14.53 5.63 12.60
C ARG A 187 -15.44 5.16 11.46
N ALA A 188 -15.71 6.03 10.50
CA ALA A 188 -16.47 5.69 9.30
C ALA A 188 -15.52 5.24 8.18
N LEU A 189 -15.76 4.07 7.62
CA LEU A 189 -15.04 3.56 6.45
C LEU A 189 -15.76 4.05 5.19
N ALA A 190 -15.28 5.15 4.61
CA ALA A 190 -15.87 5.78 3.44
C ALA A 190 -15.14 5.37 2.15
N PRO A 191 -15.82 4.82 1.12
CA PRO A 191 -15.21 4.51 -0.16
C PRO A 191 -14.88 5.79 -0.94
N VAL A 192 -13.69 5.83 -1.54
CA VAL A 192 -13.19 6.99 -2.29
C VAL A 192 -12.96 6.63 -3.76
N LYS A 193 -12.44 5.45 -4.04
CA LYS A 193 -12.14 4.97 -5.41
C LYS A 193 -12.39 3.48 -5.49
N THR A 194 -12.97 3.04 -6.60
CA THR A 194 -13.30 1.62 -6.89
C THR A 194 -12.58 1.13 -8.13
N GLY A 195 -12.69 -0.16 -8.43
CA GLY A 195 -12.13 -0.75 -9.63
C GLY A 195 -10.62 -0.94 -9.58
N ILE A 196 -10.07 -1.18 -8.40
CA ILE A 196 -8.63 -1.30 -8.15
C ILE A 196 -8.23 -2.78 -8.15
N CYS A 197 -7.13 -3.09 -8.82
CA CYS A 197 -6.56 -4.45 -8.80
C CYS A 197 -5.70 -4.67 -7.55
N ILE A 198 -4.69 -3.81 -7.34
CA ILE A 198 -3.77 -3.89 -6.20
C ILE A 198 -3.43 -2.45 -5.75
N PRO A 199 -4.07 -1.94 -4.69
CA PRO A 199 -3.81 -0.61 -4.17
C PRO A 199 -2.44 -0.54 -3.49
N ASN A 200 -1.62 0.42 -3.90
CA ASN A 200 -0.26 0.64 -3.41
C ASN A 200 0.15 2.11 -3.48
N SER A 201 1.34 2.41 -2.98
CA SER A 201 2.05 3.70 -3.15
C SER A 201 1.31 4.91 -2.56
N LEU A 202 0.62 4.70 -1.43
CA LEU A 202 -0.06 5.79 -0.73
C LEU A 202 0.96 6.76 -0.12
N GLY A 203 0.84 8.05 -0.46
CA GLY A 203 1.69 9.10 0.09
C GLY A 203 1.23 10.49 -0.30
N TRP A 204 1.75 11.49 0.38
CA TRP A 204 1.43 12.90 0.11
C TRP A 204 2.69 13.73 0.00
N SER A 205 2.65 14.77 -0.84
CA SER A 205 3.68 15.82 -0.87
C SER A 205 3.81 16.49 0.50
N PRO A 206 4.98 17.09 0.84
CA PRO A 206 5.17 17.73 2.15
C PRO A 206 4.18 18.84 2.47
N ASP A 207 3.65 19.52 1.45
CA ASP A 207 2.60 20.54 1.60
C ASP A 207 1.19 19.94 1.70
N GLY A 208 1.05 18.61 1.55
CA GLY A 208 -0.20 17.87 1.61
C GLY A 208 -1.15 18.11 0.44
N ARG A 209 -0.72 18.76 -0.65
CA ARG A 209 -1.59 19.15 -1.77
C ARG A 209 -1.56 18.18 -2.95
N THR A 210 -0.61 17.26 -2.97
CA THR A 210 -0.55 16.18 -3.96
C THR A 210 -0.63 14.85 -3.24
N MET A 211 -1.54 13.99 -3.66
CA MET A 211 -1.62 12.60 -3.22
C MET A 211 -1.07 11.69 -4.32
N TYR A 212 -0.24 10.73 -3.94
CA TYR A 212 0.24 9.66 -4.81
C TYR A 212 -0.50 8.38 -4.50
N PHE A 213 -0.80 7.60 -5.54
CA PHE A 213 -1.45 6.31 -5.44
C PHE A 213 -1.09 5.45 -6.65
N ALA A 214 -0.85 4.16 -6.46
CA ALA A 214 -0.68 3.20 -7.53
C ALA A 214 -1.77 2.12 -7.50
N ASP A 215 -2.24 1.72 -8.66
CA ASP A 215 -2.79 0.40 -8.89
C ASP A 215 -1.72 -0.40 -9.63
N SER A 216 -1.06 -1.31 -8.94
CA SER A 216 0.17 -1.96 -9.42
C SER A 216 0.00 -2.61 -10.79
N LEU A 217 -1.15 -3.23 -11.10
CA LEU A 217 -1.39 -3.88 -12.39
C LEU A 217 -1.65 -2.89 -13.54
N ARG A 218 -1.79 -1.61 -13.25
CA ARG A 218 -1.78 -0.55 -14.27
C ARG A 218 -0.37 -0.08 -14.63
N TYR A 219 0.66 -0.58 -13.95
CA TYR A 219 2.06 -0.24 -14.15
C TYR A 219 2.35 1.28 -14.06
N ALA A 220 1.57 1.98 -13.24
CA ALA A 220 1.66 3.42 -13.10
C ALA A 220 1.40 3.87 -11.66
N ILE A 221 2.10 4.93 -11.28
CA ILE A 221 1.79 5.76 -10.13
C ILE A 221 1.00 6.95 -10.64
N PHE A 222 -0.10 7.27 -9.97
CA PHE A 222 -0.95 8.43 -10.26
C PHE A 222 -0.72 9.50 -9.21
N ALA A 223 -0.82 10.75 -9.63
CA ALA A 223 -0.90 11.89 -8.74
C ALA A 223 -2.29 12.53 -8.85
N TYR A 224 -2.76 13.02 -7.72
CA TYR A 224 -4.04 13.73 -7.59
C TYR A 224 -3.79 15.10 -6.96
N ASP A 225 -4.55 16.11 -7.36
CA ASP A 225 -4.69 17.30 -6.54
C ASP A 225 -5.51 16.91 -5.32
N PHE A 226 -4.97 17.19 -4.15
CA PHE A 226 -5.54 16.77 -2.88
C PHE A 226 -5.90 17.98 -2.02
N ASP A 227 -7.13 18.00 -1.53
CA ASP A 227 -7.55 18.99 -0.55
C ASP A 227 -7.34 18.44 0.88
N PRO A 228 -6.35 18.92 1.63
CA PRO A 228 -6.09 18.42 2.98
C PRO A 228 -7.29 18.58 3.91
N ALA A 229 -8.11 19.65 3.76
CA ALA A 229 -9.22 19.91 4.65
C ALA A 229 -10.36 18.90 4.50
N THR A 230 -10.68 18.53 3.26
CA THR A 230 -11.82 17.64 2.97
C THR A 230 -11.42 16.21 2.64
N GLY A 231 -10.16 15.97 2.22
CA GLY A 231 -9.71 14.70 1.67
C GLY A 231 -10.14 14.47 0.20
N ALA A 232 -10.63 15.49 -0.48
CA ALA A 232 -11.04 15.36 -1.87
C ALA A 232 -9.82 15.13 -2.79
N MET A 233 -9.95 14.12 -3.67
CA MET A 233 -8.98 13.78 -4.72
C MET A 233 -9.54 14.19 -6.07
N THR A 234 -8.81 15.02 -6.82
CA THR A 234 -9.21 15.49 -8.15
C THR A 234 -8.03 15.45 -9.13
N ASN A 235 -8.29 15.67 -10.40
CA ASN A 235 -7.25 15.78 -11.43
C ASN A 235 -6.28 14.57 -11.46
N GLU A 236 -6.83 13.35 -11.55
CA GLU A 236 -6.01 12.14 -11.74
C GLU A 236 -5.10 12.30 -12.95
N ARG A 237 -3.79 12.12 -12.74
CA ARG A 237 -2.80 12.15 -13.81
C ARG A 237 -1.73 11.09 -13.57
N THR A 238 -1.18 10.55 -14.65
CA THR A 238 -0.02 9.65 -14.54
C THR A 238 1.16 10.47 -14.04
N PHE A 239 1.75 10.03 -12.93
CA PHE A 239 2.95 10.63 -12.34
C PHE A 239 4.22 9.93 -12.85
N ALA A 240 4.24 8.59 -12.78
CA ALA A 240 5.35 7.77 -13.27
C ALA A 240 4.83 6.41 -13.75
N THR A 241 5.63 5.70 -14.54
CA THR A 241 5.32 4.35 -15.02
C THR A 241 6.48 3.41 -14.72
N SER A 242 6.17 2.16 -14.38
CA SER A 242 7.16 1.10 -14.21
C SER A 242 7.17 0.19 -15.44
N PRO A 243 8.35 -0.17 -15.97
CA PRO A 243 8.43 -1.08 -17.11
C PRO A 243 8.13 -2.51 -16.67
N ALA A 244 7.24 -3.21 -17.37
CA ALA A 244 6.98 -4.63 -17.12
C ALA A 244 8.28 -5.47 -17.21
N PRO A 245 8.48 -6.50 -16.37
CA PRO A 245 7.53 -7.06 -15.40
C PRO A 245 7.51 -6.37 -14.03
N ALA A 246 8.29 -5.29 -13.86
CA ALA A 246 8.28 -4.50 -12.64
C ALA A 246 7.01 -3.66 -12.54
N PHE A 247 6.47 -3.50 -11.34
CA PHE A 247 5.35 -2.60 -11.08
C PHE A 247 5.52 -1.87 -9.75
N ALA A 248 4.91 -0.70 -9.66
CA ALA A 248 4.94 0.11 -8.45
C ALA A 248 4.30 -0.64 -7.27
N ASP A 249 5.00 -0.67 -6.15
CA ASP A 249 4.56 -1.22 -4.88
C ASP A 249 4.53 -0.10 -3.82
N GLY A 250 4.92 -0.32 -2.58
CA GLY A 250 4.90 0.68 -1.53
C GLY A 250 5.87 1.85 -1.74
N SER A 251 5.54 3.00 -1.16
CA SER A 251 6.29 4.24 -1.32
C SER A 251 6.51 5.00 -0.03
N ALA A 252 7.49 5.91 -0.05
CA ALA A 252 7.70 6.95 0.95
C ALA A 252 7.98 8.30 0.26
N VAL A 253 7.65 9.40 0.91
CA VAL A 253 7.98 10.75 0.44
C VAL A 253 9.06 11.34 1.34
N ASP A 254 10.11 11.94 0.74
CA ASP A 254 11.16 12.61 1.50
C ASP A 254 10.83 14.09 1.78
N ALA A 255 11.64 14.73 2.61
CA ALA A 255 11.44 16.12 3.00
C ALA A 255 11.63 17.13 1.85
N GLU A 256 12.27 16.69 0.76
CA GLU A 256 12.42 17.50 -0.47
C GLU A 256 11.23 17.33 -1.42
N GLY A 257 10.25 16.46 -1.07
CA GLY A 257 9.04 16.20 -1.86
C GLY A 257 9.21 15.13 -2.95
N TYR A 258 10.31 14.39 -2.95
CA TYR A 258 10.53 13.30 -3.89
C TYR A 258 9.84 12.02 -3.40
N LEU A 259 9.27 11.27 -4.35
CA LEU A 259 8.64 9.98 -4.08
C LEU A 259 9.64 8.85 -4.28
N TRP A 260 9.84 8.05 -3.24
CA TRP A 260 10.62 6.81 -3.30
C TRP A 260 9.66 5.64 -3.44
N ASN A 261 9.77 4.88 -4.51
CA ASN A 261 8.89 3.75 -4.79
C ASN A 261 9.69 2.46 -4.94
N CYS A 262 9.26 1.42 -4.24
CA CYS A 262 9.72 0.06 -4.45
C CYS A 262 9.07 -0.51 -5.70
N GLU A 263 9.87 -1.07 -6.59
CA GLU A 263 9.33 -1.75 -7.78
C GLU A 263 9.37 -3.27 -7.58
N PHE A 264 8.22 -3.87 -7.30
CA PHE A 264 8.08 -5.32 -7.21
C PHE A 264 8.47 -5.97 -8.55
N ASN A 265 9.26 -7.03 -8.53
CA ASN A 265 9.95 -7.64 -9.67
C ASN A 265 11.01 -6.73 -10.34
N GLY A 266 11.29 -5.56 -9.79
CA GLY A 266 12.15 -4.55 -10.39
C GLY A 266 13.58 -4.53 -9.86
N TRP A 267 13.90 -5.23 -8.75
CA TRP A 267 15.22 -5.24 -8.12
C TRP A 267 15.72 -3.87 -7.68
N ARG A 268 14.82 -2.92 -7.45
CA ARG A 268 15.20 -1.53 -7.20
C ARG A 268 14.17 -0.74 -6.41
N VAL A 269 14.64 0.33 -5.80
CA VAL A 269 13.85 1.47 -5.36
C VAL A 269 14.16 2.63 -6.28
N VAL A 270 13.14 3.34 -6.75
CA VAL A 270 13.28 4.50 -7.64
C VAL A 270 12.86 5.76 -6.89
N ARG A 271 13.70 6.78 -6.90
CA ARG A 271 13.38 8.12 -6.42
C ARG A 271 12.90 8.96 -7.59
N TYR A 272 11.70 9.48 -7.49
CA TYR A 272 11.10 10.35 -8.49
C TYR A 272 11.04 11.78 -7.99
N ALA A 273 11.45 12.73 -8.83
CA ALA A 273 11.27 14.16 -8.56
C ALA A 273 9.77 14.51 -8.54
N PRO A 274 9.35 15.67 -7.96
CA PRO A 274 7.95 16.10 -7.90
C PRO A 274 7.24 16.20 -9.25
N ASP A 275 7.99 16.29 -10.35
CA ASP A 275 7.49 16.30 -11.73
C ASP A 275 7.41 14.89 -12.37
N GLY A 276 7.70 13.82 -11.63
CA GLY A 276 7.66 12.43 -12.07
C GLY A 276 8.92 11.93 -12.79
N ARG A 277 9.94 12.77 -12.96
CA ARG A 277 11.22 12.32 -13.55
C ARG A 277 12.00 11.47 -12.56
N VAL A 278 12.68 10.43 -13.08
CA VAL A 278 13.60 9.63 -12.28
C VAL A 278 14.79 10.49 -11.85
N ASP A 279 15.01 10.60 -10.55
CA ASP A 279 16.16 11.28 -9.94
C ASP A 279 17.28 10.27 -9.61
N ARG A 280 16.91 9.18 -8.94
CA ARG A 280 17.87 8.18 -8.46
C ARG A 280 17.28 6.77 -8.52
N VAL A 281 18.15 5.79 -8.73
CA VAL A 281 17.81 4.37 -8.63
C VAL A 281 18.75 3.71 -7.62
N ILE A 282 18.18 3.00 -6.66
CA ILE A 282 18.91 2.16 -5.71
C ILE A 282 18.65 0.70 -6.09
N ALA A 283 19.71 -0.02 -6.44
CA ALA A 283 19.66 -1.44 -6.67
C ALA A 283 19.41 -2.19 -5.35
N VAL A 284 18.46 -3.13 -5.35
CA VAL A 284 18.13 -3.99 -4.20
C VAL A 284 18.53 -5.42 -4.54
N PRO A 285 19.25 -6.16 -3.65
CA PRO A 285 19.73 -7.52 -3.93
C PRO A 285 18.63 -8.58 -3.73
N ALA A 286 17.39 -8.21 -3.96
CA ALA A 286 16.20 -9.05 -3.97
C ALA A 286 15.27 -8.59 -5.10
N GLN A 287 14.69 -9.53 -5.82
CA GLN A 287 13.83 -9.24 -6.97
C GLN A 287 12.61 -8.40 -6.59
N ARG A 288 12.12 -8.57 -5.36
CA ARG A 288 10.83 -8.06 -4.92
C ARG A 288 10.98 -7.13 -3.70
N PRO A 289 11.57 -5.93 -3.87
CA PRO A 289 11.34 -4.88 -2.86
C PRO A 289 9.86 -4.52 -2.88
N THR A 290 9.27 -4.38 -1.69
CA THR A 290 7.82 -4.23 -1.51
C THR A 290 7.45 -2.83 -1.06
N CYS A 291 8.04 -2.35 0.03
CA CYS A 291 7.76 -1.02 0.55
C CYS A 291 9.01 -0.40 1.16
N CYS A 292 9.00 0.91 1.37
CA CYS A 292 10.07 1.59 2.07
C CYS A 292 9.57 2.66 3.03
N ALA A 293 10.41 2.98 4.03
CA ALA A 293 10.16 4.06 4.97
C ALA A 293 11.47 4.69 5.42
N PHE A 294 11.42 5.97 5.69
CA PHE A 294 12.52 6.67 6.35
C PHE A 294 12.48 6.44 7.85
N GLY A 295 13.64 6.28 8.46
CA GLY A 295 13.77 6.10 9.89
C GLY A 295 15.17 6.43 10.38
N GLY A 296 15.48 5.99 11.60
CA GLY A 296 16.68 6.40 12.32
C GLY A 296 16.50 7.76 13.03
N PRO A 297 17.41 8.11 13.94
CA PRO A 297 17.28 9.32 14.76
C PRO A 297 17.15 10.62 13.95
N ASN A 298 17.70 10.65 12.73
CA ASN A 298 17.66 11.80 11.83
C ASN A 298 16.68 11.63 10.67
N LEU A 299 15.95 10.51 10.58
CA LEU A 299 15.10 10.16 9.43
C LEU A 299 15.89 10.07 8.11
N ASP A 300 17.15 9.68 8.14
CA ASP A 300 18.05 9.64 6.99
C ASP A 300 18.37 8.20 6.51
N ILE A 301 17.85 7.20 7.21
CA ILE A 301 17.96 5.79 6.86
C ILE A 301 16.72 5.36 6.10
N LEU A 302 16.89 4.88 4.87
CA LEU A 302 15.81 4.24 4.11
C LEU A 302 15.77 2.75 4.46
N TYR A 303 14.71 2.30 5.12
CA TYR A 303 14.39 0.91 5.34
C TYR A 303 13.58 0.38 4.16
N ILE A 304 13.88 -0.84 3.72
CA ILE A 304 13.25 -1.46 2.55
C ILE A 304 12.82 -2.87 2.94
N THR A 305 11.53 -3.15 2.88
CA THR A 305 10.98 -4.49 3.01
C THR A 305 11.06 -5.23 1.68
N THR A 306 11.15 -6.56 1.75
CA THR A 306 11.21 -7.41 0.55
C THR A 306 10.35 -8.66 0.72
N ALA A 307 10.05 -9.36 -0.38
CA ALA A 307 9.26 -10.57 -0.37
C ALA A 307 10.04 -11.79 -0.86
N SER A 308 9.76 -12.94 -0.22
CA SER A 308 10.19 -14.28 -0.66
C SER A 308 9.03 -15.11 -1.24
N GLN A 309 7.80 -14.57 -1.24
CA GLN A 309 6.61 -15.27 -1.71
C GLN A 309 6.71 -15.72 -3.17
N GLN A 310 6.13 -16.90 -3.50
CA GLN A 310 6.07 -17.44 -4.85
C GLN A 310 7.45 -17.58 -5.53
N MET A 311 8.50 -17.81 -4.75
CA MET A 311 9.83 -18.16 -5.25
C MET A 311 10.08 -19.65 -5.10
N THR A 312 10.70 -20.25 -6.11
CA THR A 312 11.19 -21.63 -6.02
C THR A 312 12.39 -21.75 -5.07
N ALA A 313 12.73 -22.97 -4.68
CA ALA A 313 13.91 -23.18 -3.83
C ALA A 313 15.21 -22.71 -4.52
N GLU A 314 15.33 -22.85 -5.83
CA GLU A 314 16.46 -22.39 -6.63
C GLU A 314 16.52 -20.85 -6.65
N GLU A 315 15.38 -20.18 -6.82
CA GLU A 315 15.31 -18.72 -6.78
C GLU A 315 15.67 -18.17 -5.41
N LEU A 316 15.20 -18.80 -4.32
CA LEU A 316 15.57 -18.43 -2.95
C LEU A 316 17.06 -18.65 -2.69
N ALA A 317 17.64 -19.77 -3.16
CA ALA A 317 19.08 -20.02 -3.04
C ALA A 317 19.93 -19.01 -3.82
N ALA A 318 19.39 -18.47 -4.92
CA ALA A 318 20.02 -17.42 -5.71
C ALA A 318 19.82 -16.02 -5.09
N GLN A 319 18.84 -15.82 -4.23
CA GLN A 319 18.48 -14.52 -3.66
C GLN A 319 18.43 -14.57 -2.12
N PRO A 320 19.59 -14.63 -1.43
CA PRO A 320 19.65 -14.79 0.03
C PRO A 320 19.07 -13.61 0.82
N PHE A 321 18.73 -12.52 0.15
CA PHE A 321 18.10 -11.34 0.75
C PHE A 321 16.60 -11.23 0.43
N ALA A 322 16.01 -12.17 -0.30
CA ALA A 322 14.56 -12.21 -0.50
C ALA A 322 13.84 -12.40 0.85
N GLY A 323 12.88 -11.55 1.17
CA GLY A 323 12.19 -11.51 2.46
C GLY A 323 12.96 -10.83 3.59
N ALA A 324 14.16 -10.30 3.34
CA ALA A 324 14.91 -9.55 4.34
C ALA A 324 14.39 -8.10 4.47
N LEU A 325 14.52 -7.55 5.68
CA LEU A 325 14.50 -6.11 5.89
C LEU A 325 15.91 -5.58 5.59
N LEU A 326 15.98 -4.58 4.71
CA LEU A 326 17.20 -3.93 4.30
C LEU A 326 17.21 -2.46 4.74
N ALA A 327 18.39 -1.87 4.87
CA ALA A 327 18.55 -0.46 5.20
C ALA A 327 19.75 0.13 4.48
N ILE A 328 19.63 1.39 4.06
CA ILE A 328 20.69 2.17 3.42
C ILE A 328 20.57 3.63 3.84
N ASP A 329 21.70 4.34 3.92
CA ASP A 329 21.69 5.80 4.02
C ASP A 329 21.08 6.39 2.74
N ALA A 330 20.01 7.15 2.89
CA ALA A 330 19.31 7.74 1.75
C ALA A 330 20.00 8.99 1.21
N GLY A 331 20.86 9.62 1.99
CA GLY A 331 21.50 10.90 1.67
C GLY A 331 20.54 12.09 1.68
N VAL A 332 19.30 11.86 2.13
CA VAL A 332 18.23 12.85 2.33
C VAL A 332 17.41 12.46 3.55
N ARG A 333 16.60 13.37 4.08
CA ARG A 333 15.72 13.09 5.21
C ARG A 333 14.31 12.77 4.76
N GLY A 334 13.64 11.86 5.47
CA GLY A 334 12.23 11.61 5.35
C GLY A 334 11.38 12.57 6.17
N LEU A 335 10.09 12.27 6.18
CA LEU A 335 9.08 12.96 7.00
C LEU A 335 8.72 12.07 8.20
N VAL A 336 8.29 12.71 9.29
CA VAL A 336 7.70 11.97 10.42
C VAL A 336 6.37 11.35 9.99
N GLU A 337 6.16 10.09 10.35
CA GLU A 337 4.91 9.39 10.03
C GLU A 337 3.74 10.02 10.78
N SER A 338 2.67 10.27 10.03
CA SER A 338 1.40 10.73 10.59
C SER A 338 0.74 9.65 11.45
N ARG A 339 -0.08 10.07 12.42
CA ARG A 339 -0.78 9.20 13.35
C ARG A 339 -2.28 9.34 13.18
N PHE A 340 -2.99 8.23 13.22
CA PHE A 340 -4.45 8.23 13.19
C PHE A 340 -5.00 9.02 14.38
N ALA A 341 -5.88 9.97 14.09
CA ALA A 341 -6.51 10.81 15.10
C ALA A 341 -7.83 10.17 15.58
N PHE A 342 -7.97 9.98 16.89
CA PHE A 342 -9.27 9.66 17.49
C PHE A 342 -10.08 10.93 17.69
N ALA A 343 -11.42 10.84 17.63
CA ALA A 343 -12.28 11.92 18.07
C ALA A 343 -11.94 12.26 19.52
N ARG A 344 -11.71 13.54 19.80
CA ARG A 344 -11.57 14.02 21.19
C ARG A 344 -12.93 13.83 21.86
N THR A 345 -12.95 13.02 22.92
CA THR A 345 -14.13 12.82 23.80
C THR A 345 -14.40 14.07 24.62
#